data_d42ee7aa812b448127897f88f2ba3c5f
#
_entry.id   d42ee7aa812b448127897f88f2ba3c5f
#
_cell.length_a   1.000
_cell.length_b   1.000
_cell.length_c   1.000
_cell.angle_alpha   90.00
_cell.angle_beta   90.00
_cell.angle_gamma   90.00
#
_symmetry.space_group_name_H-M   'P 1'
#
loop_
_entity.id
_entity.type
_entity.pdbx_description
1 polymer ?
#
loop_
_entity_poly.entity_id
_entity_poly.type
_entity_poly.pdbx_seq_one_letter_code
_entity_poly.pdbx_strand_id
1 'polypeptide(L)'
;MEYITRSEAETEALGARLAAVLFPGAVVAYQGGLGMGKTAFTRGLAAGLGYTGRVTSPTFTIVNEYEGGRLPLFHFDMYRLADSDALFDIGWEDYLDRSGVCAVEWSEQVADAMPEDTVYVTISRRAEDERWRTIIIEGVQLP
;
A
#
# COMPACT_ATOMS: atom_id res chain seq x y z
N MET A 1 -10.39 -11.78 -0.93
CA MET A 1 -10.11 -12.48 -2.20
C MET A 1 -8.63 -12.77 -2.33
N GLU A 2 -8.29 -13.98 -2.76
CA GLU A 2 -6.90 -14.42 -2.85
C GLU A 2 -6.43 -14.48 -4.31
N TYR A 3 -5.22 -14.01 -4.55
CA TYR A 3 -4.57 -14.03 -5.85
C TYR A 3 -3.19 -14.66 -5.72
N ILE A 4 -2.75 -15.35 -6.78
CA ILE A 4 -1.39 -15.87 -6.87
C ILE A 4 -0.71 -15.14 -8.02
N THR A 5 0.44 -14.51 -7.73
CA THR A 5 1.28 -13.89 -8.75
C THR A 5 2.58 -14.66 -8.87
N ARG A 6 3.09 -14.79 -10.10
CA ARG A 6 4.27 -15.61 -10.41
C ARG A 6 5.47 -14.79 -10.81
N SER A 7 5.34 -13.46 -10.80
CA SER A 7 6.42 -12.55 -11.17
C SER A 7 6.17 -11.18 -10.55
N GLU A 8 7.21 -10.34 -10.52
CA GLU A 8 7.03 -8.94 -10.12
C GLU A 8 6.06 -8.21 -11.03
N ALA A 9 6.10 -8.50 -12.34
CA ALA A 9 5.18 -7.87 -13.30
C ALA A 9 3.73 -8.22 -13.00
N GLU A 10 3.44 -9.45 -12.61
CA GLU A 10 2.09 -9.86 -12.22
C GLU A 10 1.66 -9.17 -10.92
N THR A 11 2.57 -9.04 -9.98
CA THR A 11 2.30 -8.33 -8.71
C THR A 11 2.01 -6.84 -8.98
N GLU A 12 2.78 -6.21 -9.85
CA GLU A 12 2.52 -4.83 -10.27
C GLU A 12 1.16 -4.69 -10.95
N ALA A 13 0.84 -5.62 -11.85
CA ALA A 13 -0.45 -5.60 -12.55
C ALA A 13 -1.63 -5.70 -11.57
N LEU A 14 -1.49 -6.50 -10.53
CA LEU A 14 -2.53 -6.61 -9.50
C LEU A 14 -2.68 -5.30 -8.72
N GLY A 15 -1.57 -4.64 -8.39
CA GLY A 15 -1.58 -3.32 -7.76
C GLY A 15 -2.31 -2.29 -8.62
N ALA A 16 -2.06 -2.30 -9.92
CA ALA A 16 -2.74 -1.40 -10.86
C ALA A 16 -4.25 -1.68 -10.93
N ARG A 17 -4.66 -2.94 -10.84
CA ARG A 17 -6.09 -3.31 -10.78
C ARG A 17 -6.74 -2.75 -9.51
N LEU A 18 -6.05 -2.85 -8.37
CA LEU A 18 -6.58 -2.26 -7.14
C LEU A 18 -6.73 -0.74 -7.29
N ALA A 19 -5.74 -0.08 -7.88
CA ALA A 19 -5.79 1.37 -8.07
C ALA A 19 -7.07 1.83 -8.77
N ALA A 20 -7.58 1.04 -9.72
CA ALA A 20 -8.75 1.40 -10.50
C ALA A 20 -10.03 1.53 -9.67
N VAL A 21 -10.09 0.89 -8.50
CA VAL A 21 -11.27 0.92 -7.62
C VAL A 21 -11.08 1.79 -6.38
N LEU A 22 -9.93 2.42 -6.24
CA LEU A 22 -9.66 3.30 -5.10
C LEU A 22 -10.26 4.70 -5.33
N PHE A 23 -10.59 5.36 -4.23
CA PHE A 23 -11.30 6.62 -4.19
C PHE A 23 -10.51 7.64 -3.36
N PRO A 24 -10.81 8.96 -3.50
CA PRO A 24 -10.14 9.97 -2.68
C PRO A 24 -10.33 9.72 -1.20
N GLY A 25 -9.23 9.68 -0.46
CA GLY A 25 -9.24 9.37 0.98
C GLY A 25 -9.11 7.89 1.30
N ALA A 26 -8.98 7.02 0.31
CA ALA A 26 -8.81 5.59 0.54
C ALA A 26 -7.51 5.28 1.28
N VAL A 27 -7.53 4.26 2.12
CA VAL A 27 -6.35 3.76 2.82
C VAL A 27 -6.14 2.30 2.44
N VAL A 28 -4.91 1.98 2.04
CA VAL A 28 -4.45 0.62 1.76
C VAL A 28 -3.44 0.26 2.84
N ALA A 29 -3.76 -0.71 3.66
CA ALA A 29 -2.89 -1.15 4.76
C ALA A 29 -2.24 -2.49 4.40
N TYR A 30 -0.91 -2.48 4.31
CA TYR A 30 -0.15 -3.70 4.05
C TYR A 30 0.07 -4.47 5.34
N GLN A 31 -0.11 -5.77 5.26
CA GLN A 31 0.22 -6.72 6.31
C GLN A 31 1.21 -7.74 5.78
N GLY A 32 1.98 -8.35 6.67
CA GLY A 32 2.99 -9.33 6.30
C GLY A 32 4.40 -8.85 6.53
N GLY A 33 5.36 -9.76 6.36
CA GLY A 33 6.76 -9.51 6.68
C GLY A 33 7.51 -8.63 5.69
N LEU A 34 8.80 -8.45 5.98
CA LEU A 34 9.70 -7.67 5.13
C LEU A 34 9.91 -8.31 3.76
N GLY A 35 10.11 -7.48 2.74
CA GLY A 35 10.58 -7.92 1.44
C GLY A 35 9.67 -8.84 0.67
N MET A 36 8.38 -8.83 0.95
CA MET A 36 7.42 -9.78 0.39
C MET A 36 6.74 -9.31 -0.90
N GLY A 37 7.30 -8.34 -1.60
CA GLY A 37 6.71 -7.82 -2.83
C GLY A 37 5.90 -6.55 -2.65
N LYS A 38 5.97 -5.92 -1.49
CA LYS A 38 5.24 -4.68 -1.19
C LYS A 38 5.65 -3.54 -2.12
N THR A 39 6.95 -3.45 -2.43
CA THR A 39 7.45 -2.42 -3.35
C THR A 39 6.92 -2.62 -4.77
N ALA A 40 6.91 -3.86 -5.25
CA ALA A 40 6.36 -4.16 -6.57
C ALA A 40 4.87 -3.86 -6.65
N PHE A 41 4.12 -4.25 -5.61
CA PHE A 41 2.68 -3.97 -5.52
C PHE A 41 2.43 -2.45 -5.49
N THR A 42 3.18 -1.72 -4.67
CA THR A 42 3.06 -0.26 -4.56
C THR A 42 3.42 0.43 -5.86
N ARG A 43 4.43 -0.08 -6.57
CA ARG A 43 4.80 0.44 -7.89
C ARG A 43 3.64 0.30 -8.87
N GLY A 44 2.97 -0.85 -8.85
CA GLY A 44 1.77 -1.07 -9.66
C GLY A 44 0.61 -0.17 -9.25
N LEU A 45 0.41 0.00 -7.94
CA LEU A 45 -0.61 0.89 -7.40
C LEU A 45 -0.39 2.33 -7.88
N ALA A 46 0.84 2.83 -7.76
CA ALA A 46 1.20 4.18 -8.22
C ALA A 46 0.98 4.34 -9.72
N ALA A 47 1.43 3.38 -10.52
CA ALA A 47 1.24 3.40 -11.97
C ALA A 47 -0.24 3.39 -12.34
N GLY A 48 -1.04 2.59 -11.64
CA GLY A 48 -2.49 2.54 -11.85
C GLY A 48 -3.20 3.84 -11.51
N LEU A 49 -2.64 4.62 -10.58
CA LEU A 49 -3.12 5.97 -10.27
C LEU A 49 -2.61 7.02 -11.25
N GLY A 50 -1.74 6.65 -12.19
CA GLY A 50 -1.23 7.54 -13.20
C GLY A 50 0.12 8.20 -12.88
N TYR A 51 0.77 7.81 -11.79
CA TYR A 51 2.10 8.30 -11.47
C TYR A 51 3.14 7.64 -12.39
N THR A 52 3.98 8.43 -13.05
CA THR A 52 4.96 7.93 -14.01
C THR A 52 6.39 7.96 -13.50
N GLY A 53 6.60 8.43 -12.29
CA GLY A 53 7.92 8.53 -11.71
C GLY A 53 8.39 7.26 -11.04
N ARG A 54 9.50 7.38 -10.31
CA ARG A 54 10.12 6.27 -9.59
C ARG A 54 9.47 6.08 -8.23
N VAL A 55 9.19 4.82 -7.88
CA VAL A 55 8.68 4.43 -6.57
C VAL A 55 9.80 3.79 -5.77
N THR A 56 10.05 4.29 -4.57
CA THR A 56 11.07 3.78 -3.66
C THR A 56 10.45 3.46 -2.30
N SER A 57 11.15 2.65 -1.49
CA SER A 57 10.68 2.34 -0.14
C SER A 57 10.82 3.57 0.76
N PRO A 58 9.81 3.88 1.60
CA PRO A 58 9.86 4.99 2.55
C PRO A 58 10.55 4.62 3.87
N THR A 59 11.37 3.58 3.90
CA THR A 59 12.00 3.07 5.13
C THR A 59 12.76 4.16 5.90
N PHE A 60 13.44 5.06 5.18
CA PHE A 60 14.22 6.13 5.82
C PHE A 60 13.51 7.47 5.86
N THR A 61 12.49 7.66 5.04
CA THR A 61 11.76 8.92 4.93
C THR A 61 10.45 8.94 5.71
N ILE A 62 9.98 7.77 6.15
CA ILE A 62 8.69 7.54 6.80
C ILE A 62 7.52 7.69 5.84
N VAL A 63 7.47 8.76 5.06
CA VAL A 63 6.44 8.95 4.04
C VAL A 63 7.07 9.45 2.74
N ASN A 64 6.66 8.85 1.62
CA ASN A 64 6.96 9.34 0.28
C ASN A 64 5.65 9.77 -0.37
N GLU A 65 5.68 10.90 -1.06
CA GLU A 65 4.51 11.45 -1.75
C GLU A 65 4.74 11.37 -3.26
N TYR A 66 3.78 10.76 -3.96
CA TYR A 66 3.82 10.62 -5.41
C TYR A 66 2.64 11.37 -6.01
N GLU A 67 2.92 12.47 -6.69
CA GLU A 67 1.90 13.34 -7.27
C GLU A 67 1.97 13.35 -8.79
N GLY A 68 0.93 13.83 -9.45
CA GLY A 68 0.84 13.91 -10.89
C GLY A 68 -0.07 12.89 -11.55
N GLY A 69 -0.60 11.93 -10.80
CA GLY A 69 -1.59 10.99 -11.28
C GLY A 69 -3.02 11.46 -11.04
N ARG A 70 -3.96 10.55 -11.27
CA ARG A 70 -5.39 10.78 -11.02
C ARG A 70 -5.66 11.11 -9.55
N LEU A 71 -4.97 10.41 -8.65
CA LEU A 71 -4.96 10.67 -7.22
C LEU A 71 -3.51 10.66 -6.75
N PRO A 72 -3.11 11.52 -5.82
CA PRO A 72 -1.79 11.40 -5.21
C PRO A 72 -1.73 10.14 -4.35
N LEU A 73 -0.54 9.55 -4.25
CA LEU A 73 -0.28 8.40 -3.39
C LEU A 73 0.68 8.82 -2.29
N PHE A 74 0.29 8.58 -1.05
CA PHE A 74 1.11 8.84 0.13
C PHE A 74 1.51 7.49 0.72
N HIS A 75 2.78 7.13 0.59
CA HIS A 75 3.30 5.82 0.98
C HIS A 75 4.05 5.95 2.31
N PHE A 76 3.52 5.30 3.35
CA PHE A 76 4.03 5.36 4.71
C PHE A 76 4.70 4.05 5.10
N ASP A 77 5.78 4.17 5.88
CA ASP A 77 6.40 3.02 6.55
C ASP A 77 6.37 3.28 8.07
N MET A 78 5.56 2.48 8.77
CA MET A 78 5.35 2.63 10.21
C MET A 78 6.32 1.82 11.06
N TYR A 79 7.32 1.19 10.45
CA TYR A 79 8.26 0.33 11.17
C TYR A 79 8.95 1.06 12.33
N ARG A 80 9.30 2.33 12.14
CA ARG A 80 10.01 3.13 13.13
C ARG A 80 9.11 3.86 14.10
N LEU A 81 7.80 3.87 13.88
CA LEU A 81 6.86 4.57 14.76
C LEU A 81 6.42 3.62 15.86
N ALA A 82 6.44 4.13 17.09
CA ALA A 82 6.12 3.32 18.26
C ALA A 82 4.62 3.02 18.38
N ASP A 83 3.78 3.98 17.98
CA ASP A 83 2.33 3.89 18.17
C ASP A 83 1.60 4.89 17.26
N SER A 84 0.26 4.91 17.37
CA SER A 84 -0.58 5.79 16.58
C SER A 84 -0.40 7.26 16.91
N ASP A 85 -0.01 7.60 18.14
CA ASP A 85 0.25 9.01 18.50
C ASP A 85 1.40 9.56 17.64
N ALA A 86 2.45 8.77 17.41
CA ALA A 86 3.54 9.17 16.54
C ALA A 86 3.07 9.39 15.10
N LEU A 87 2.13 8.59 14.63
CA LEU A 87 1.54 8.76 13.30
C LEU A 87 0.75 10.06 13.21
N PHE A 88 -0.07 10.38 14.23
CA PHE A 88 -0.80 11.64 14.25
C PHE A 88 0.15 12.84 14.28
N ASP A 89 1.28 12.73 14.98
CA ASP A 89 2.27 13.80 15.06
C ASP A 89 2.89 14.15 13.71
N ILE A 90 2.96 13.20 12.78
CA ILE A 90 3.50 13.49 11.43
C ILE A 90 2.42 13.97 10.45
N GLY A 91 1.18 14.17 10.93
CA GLY A 91 0.13 14.77 10.12
C GLY A 91 -0.83 13.77 9.46
N TRP A 92 -1.06 12.62 10.06
CA TRP A 92 -1.92 11.58 9.51
C TRP A 92 -3.30 12.10 9.09
N GLU A 93 -3.95 12.91 9.95
CA GLU A 93 -5.26 13.46 9.63
C GLU A 93 -5.25 14.36 8.41
N ASP A 94 -4.19 15.16 8.25
CA ASP A 94 -4.03 16.04 7.08
C ASP A 94 -3.86 15.21 5.80
N TYR A 95 -3.10 14.12 5.86
CA TYR A 95 -2.95 13.23 4.70
C TYR A 95 -4.28 12.59 4.31
N LEU A 96 -5.09 12.16 5.27
CA LEU A 96 -6.40 11.60 4.99
C LEU A 96 -7.31 12.61 4.28
N ASP A 97 -7.18 13.91 4.62
CA ASP A 97 -8.00 14.98 4.08
C ASP A 97 -7.49 15.51 2.72
N ARG A 98 -6.34 15.07 2.25
CA ARG A 98 -5.75 15.56 1.00
C ARG A 98 -6.33 14.89 -0.25
N SER A 99 -7.35 14.07 -0.11
CA SER A 99 -8.06 13.43 -1.24
C SER A 99 -7.18 12.53 -2.10
N GLY A 100 -6.17 11.91 -1.49
CA GLY A 100 -5.31 10.95 -2.15
C GLY A 100 -5.53 9.53 -1.61
N VAL A 101 -4.60 8.66 -1.92
CA VAL A 101 -4.55 7.29 -1.41
C VAL A 101 -3.38 7.18 -0.44
N CYS A 102 -3.62 6.68 0.76
CA CYS A 102 -2.57 6.38 1.73
C CYS A 102 -2.28 4.89 1.70
N ALA A 103 -1.05 4.51 1.41
CA ALA A 103 -0.59 3.12 1.48
C ALA A 103 0.36 2.99 2.68
N VAL A 104 0.03 2.12 3.62
CA VAL A 104 0.69 2.07 4.93
C VAL A 104 1.33 0.70 5.14
N GLU A 105 2.67 0.65 5.19
CA GLU A 105 3.43 -0.54 5.55
C GLU A 105 3.56 -0.61 7.07
N TRP A 106 3.62 -1.84 7.61
CA TRP A 106 3.65 -2.08 9.05
C TRP A 106 2.42 -1.49 9.74
N SER A 107 1.27 -1.61 9.11
CA SER A 107 0.01 -1.05 9.61
C SER A 107 -0.41 -1.65 10.96
N GLU A 108 0.08 -2.81 11.30
CA GLU A 108 -0.21 -3.48 12.58
C GLU A 108 0.20 -2.63 13.78
N GLN A 109 1.26 -1.83 13.63
CA GLN A 109 1.74 -0.94 14.70
C GLN A 109 0.81 0.25 14.96
N VAL A 110 -0.03 0.57 14.00
CA VAL A 110 -0.95 1.72 14.06
C VAL A 110 -2.38 1.29 13.69
N ALA A 111 -2.74 0.07 14.03
CA ALA A 111 -4.02 -0.54 13.65
C ALA A 111 -5.23 0.28 14.10
N ASP A 112 -5.16 0.90 15.26
CA ASP A 112 -6.24 1.72 15.80
C ASP A 112 -6.43 3.06 15.06
N ALA A 113 -5.48 3.46 14.24
CA ALA A 113 -5.59 4.67 13.41
C ALA A 113 -6.18 4.40 12.02
N MET A 114 -6.35 3.13 11.64
CA MET A 114 -6.86 2.78 10.31
C MET A 114 -8.37 2.99 10.24
N PRO A 115 -8.87 3.72 9.20
CA PRO A 115 -10.32 3.89 9.01
C PRO A 115 -11.07 2.57 8.81
N GLU A 116 -12.37 2.59 9.02
CA GLU A 116 -13.22 1.40 8.86
C GLU A 116 -13.24 0.86 7.43
N ASP A 117 -13.14 1.74 6.44
CA ASP A 117 -13.16 1.37 5.03
C ASP A 117 -11.77 1.04 4.46
N THR A 118 -10.80 0.79 5.34
CA THR A 118 -9.44 0.43 4.93
C THR A 118 -9.42 -0.86 4.11
N VAL A 119 -8.65 -0.83 3.03
CA VAL A 119 -8.37 -2.01 2.21
C VAL A 119 -7.11 -2.67 2.77
N TYR A 120 -7.20 -3.93 3.15
CA TYR A 120 -6.06 -4.68 3.68
C TYR A 120 -5.46 -5.55 2.59
N VAL A 121 -4.14 -5.47 2.44
CA VAL A 121 -3.38 -6.26 1.46
C VAL A 121 -2.32 -7.05 2.21
N THR A 122 -2.43 -8.37 2.16
CA THR A 122 -1.45 -9.28 2.75
C THR A 122 -0.68 -9.96 1.64
N ILE A 123 0.64 -9.84 1.67
CA ILE A 123 1.53 -10.44 0.67
C ILE A 123 2.45 -11.43 1.38
N SER A 124 2.50 -12.65 0.88
CA SER A 124 3.38 -13.69 1.44
C SER A 124 4.03 -14.49 0.33
N ARG A 125 5.17 -15.11 0.66
CA ARG A 125 5.88 -16.00 -0.24
C ARG A 125 5.17 -17.34 -0.35
N ARG A 126 5.41 -18.03 -1.46
CA ARG A 126 4.92 -19.38 -1.67
C ARG A 126 6.07 -20.36 -1.64
N ALA A 127 5.81 -21.55 -1.11
CA ALA A 127 6.83 -22.60 -1.01
C ALA A 127 7.23 -23.17 -2.37
N GLU A 128 6.36 -23.09 -3.37
CA GLU A 128 6.57 -23.68 -4.70
C GLU A 128 7.66 -22.97 -5.49
N ASP A 129 7.77 -21.64 -5.35
CA ASP A 129 8.76 -20.84 -6.08
C ASP A 129 8.98 -19.54 -5.32
N GLU A 130 10.23 -19.15 -5.13
CA GLU A 130 10.58 -17.94 -4.38
C GLU A 130 10.09 -16.64 -5.04
N ARG A 131 9.77 -16.69 -6.34
CA ARG A 131 9.23 -15.53 -7.07
C ARG A 131 7.71 -15.42 -6.95
N TRP A 132 7.05 -16.49 -6.53
CA TRP A 132 5.59 -16.52 -6.43
C TRP A 132 5.13 -15.89 -5.12
N ARG A 133 3.96 -15.24 -5.20
CA ARG A 133 3.34 -14.60 -4.03
C ARG A 133 1.88 -14.99 -3.93
N THR A 134 1.41 -15.14 -2.70
CA THR A 134 -0.02 -15.13 -2.38
C THR A 134 -0.37 -13.73 -1.92
N ILE A 135 -1.38 -13.12 -2.54
CA ILE A 135 -1.82 -11.77 -2.21
C ILE A 135 -3.30 -11.84 -1.86
N ILE A 136 -3.62 -11.44 -0.64
CA ILE A 136 -5.00 -11.41 -0.15
C ILE A 136 -5.42 -9.94 -0.03
N ILE A 137 -6.51 -9.60 -0.71
CA ILE A 137 -7.06 -8.24 -0.69
C ILE A 137 -8.45 -8.31 -0.05
N GLU A 138 -8.62 -7.55 1.02
CA GLU A 138 -9.86 -7.49 1.80
C GLU A 138 -10.36 -6.06 1.88
N GLY A 139 -11.68 -5.89 1.91
CA GLY A 139 -12.32 -4.57 2.02
C GLY A 139 -12.77 -3.98 0.69
N VAL A 140 -12.46 -4.62 -0.42
CA VAL A 140 -12.87 -4.18 -1.75
C VAL A 140 -12.87 -5.39 -2.69
N GLN A 141 -13.68 -5.32 -3.75
CA GLN A 141 -13.67 -6.34 -4.80
C GLN A 141 -13.08 -5.76 -6.08
N LEU A 142 -12.18 -6.52 -6.71
CA LEU A 142 -11.61 -6.15 -8.00
C LEU A 142 -12.53 -6.64 -9.12
N PRO A 143 -12.62 -5.87 -10.23
CA PRO A 143 -13.40 -6.29 -11.38
C PRO A 143 -12.79 -7.50 -12.11
#